data_9b3f8850bd2b7c7b166e77215b4d0d9f
#
_entry.id   9b3f8850bd2b7c7b166e77215b4d0d9f
#
_cell.length_a   1.000
_cell.length_b   1.000
_cell.length_c   1.000
_cell.angle_alpha   90.00
_cell.angle_beta   90.00
_cell.angle_gamma   90.00
#
_symmetry.space_group_name_H-M   'P 1'
#
loop_
_entity.id
_entity.type
_entity.pdbx_description
1 polymer ?
#
loop_
_entity_poly.entity_id
_entity_poly.type
_entity_poly.pdbx_seq_one_letter_code
_entity_poly.pdbx_strand_id
1 'polypeptide(L)'
;MSHPAFCGVSRQHLGDLLEELQPKWRARCEGGRHARRGGARQRQLGAGPKYQLTFHDRLVITLVHLRTGLTQEALAAAYRVSSSTISRTIGEVRPILAERGFAVPDRPGLRLRTLQDVFAYASAEGVDLCLDGAETQVRRPKAGRPGRQAFVSGKRKQNTIKTTTVSDHQGRLLFSGAQRPGRMHDQTAVRTEGIAEQFRRYPQVSAKVDSGYRGLAGEFPDQVTAPPKKPKDDACEGEMRAWREARRRQSSARICVEHANAELRQWAPMRRFTGRRDTYDQTHRAIAGLISDRAAQRPTRHQHSTELVLANDTTR
;
A
#
# COMPACT_ATOMS: atom_id res chain seq x y z
N MET A 1 15.89 19.04 -2.69
CA MET A 1 15.35 17.72 -2.31
C MET A 1 13.91 17.45 -2.80
N SER A 2 13.19 18.45 -3.27
CA SER A 2 11.83 18.29 -3.86
C SER A 2 11.80 17.64 -5.25
N HIS A 3 12.94 17.28 -5.84
CA HIS A 3 12.99 16.57 -7.11
C HIS A 3 12.40 15.15 -6.97
N PRO A 4 11.59 14.64 -7.94
CA PRO A 4 10.91 13.34 -7.87
C PRO A 4 11.84 12.15 -7.58
N ALA A 5 13.09 12.18 -8.03
CA ALA A 5 14.08 11.15 -7.74
C ALA A 5 14.33 10.97 -6.23
N PHE A 6 14.24 12.05 -5.43
CA PHE A 6 14.45 12.03 -3.99
C PHE A 6 13.15 11.86 -3.20
N CYS A 7 12.09 12.61 -3.54
CA CYS A 7 10.83 12.57 -2.78
C CYS A 7 9.84 11.51 -3.26
N GLY A 8 10.04 10.92 -4.44
CA GLY A 8 9.20 9.83 -4.97
C GLY A 8 7.86 10.26 -5.56
N VAL A 9 7.57 11.56 -5.57
CA VAL A 9 6.33 12.15 -6.12
C VAL A 9 6.64 13.21 -7.17
N SER A 10 5.74 13.45 -8.12
CA SER A 10 5.87 14.51 -9.10
C SER A 10 5.75 15.89 -8.44
N ARG A 11 6.16 16.95 -9.14
CA ARG A 11 6.00 18.33 -8.64
C ARG A 11 4.54 18.69 -8.45
N GLN A 12 3.67 18.30 -9.40
CA GLN A 12 2.23 18.49 -9.29
C GLN A 12 1.69 17.77 -8.04
N HIS A 13 1.97 16.49 -7.89
CA HIS A 13 1.52 15.71 -6.74
C HIS A 13 2.03 16.29 -5.40
N LEU A 14 3.25 16.82 -5.36
CA LEU A 14 3.77 17.54 -4.18
C LEU A 14 2.93 18.79 -3.86
N GLY A 15 2.52 19.54 -4.89
CA GLY A 15 1.61 20.68 -4.73
C GLY A 15 0.27 20.28 -4.15
N ASP A 16 -0.37 19.28 -4.74
CA ASP A 16 -1.65 18.74 -4.27
C ASP A 16 -1.58 18.26 -2.80
N LEU A 17 -0.47 17.59 -2.44
CA LEU A 17 -0.23 17.16 -1.06
C LEU A 17 -0.06 18.34 -0.09
N LEU A 18 0.58 19.41 -0.52
CA LEU A 18 0.73 20.62 0.30
C LEU A 18 -0.62 21.27 0.58
N GLU A 19 -1.44 21.45 -0.45
CA GLU A 19 -2.77 22.04 -0.33
C GLU A 19 -3.68 21.18 0.59
N GLU A 20 -3.68 19.86 0.40
CA GLU A 20 -4.52 18.95 1.20
C GLU A 20 -4.07 18.88 2.66
N LEU A 21 -2.74 18.78 2.91
CA LEU A 21 -2.24 18.38 4.22
C LEU A 21 -1.87 19.56 5.12
N GLN A 22 -1.56 20.74 4.58
CA GLN A 22 -1.16 21.89 5.39
C GLN A 22 -2.26 22.34 6.38
N PRO A 23 -3.55 22.40 5.99
CA PRO A 23 -4.63 22.72 6.94
C PRO A 23 -4.75 21.67 8.06
N LYS A 24 -4.65 20.38 7.71
CA LYS A 24 -4.70 19.27 8.68
C LYS A 24 -3.55 19.33 9.68
N TRP A 25 -2.35 19.59 9.20
CA TRP A 25 -1.18 19.76 10.05
C TRP A 25 -1.34 20.98 11.00
N ARG A 26 -1.81 22.11 10.49
CA ARG A 26 -2.06 23.32 11.32
C ARG A 26 -3.07 23.03 12.41
N ALA A 27 -4.17 22.37 12.08
CA ALA A 27 -5.22 21.98 13.04
C ALA A 27 -4.65 21.07 14.15
N ARG A 28 -3.83 20.08 13.79
CA ARG A 28 -3.17 19.22 14.79
C ARG A 28 -2.19 19.96 15.69
N CYS A 29 -1.38 20.85 15.11
CA CYS A 29 -0.46 21.67 15.88
C CYS A 29 -1.21 22.55 16.88
N GLU A 30 -2.32 23.15 16.47
CA GLU A 30 -3.13 24.00 17.37
C GLU A 30 -3.88 23.16 18.42
N GLY A 31 -4.46 22.01 18.05
CA GLY A 31 -5.07 21.09 19.00
C GLY A 31 -4.10 20.62 20.08
N GLY A 32 -2.87 20.23 19.68
CA GLY A 32 -1.83 19.86 20.63
C GLY A 32 -1.36 21.02 21.53
N ARG A 33 -1.40 22.26 21.03
CA ARG A 33 -1.11 23.43 21.85
C ARG A 33 -2.27 23.76 22.80
N HIS A 34 -3.52 23.65 22.33
CA HIS A 34 -4.71 23.83 23.14
C HIS A 34 -4.72 22.86 24.33
N ALA A 35 -4.47 21.55 24.04
CA ALA A 35 -4.39 20.53 25.08
C ALA A 35 -3.31 20.83 26.14
N ARG A 36 -2.13 21.28 25.72
CA ARG A 36 -1.03 21.64 26.65
C ARG A 36 -1.31 22.89 27.48
N ARG A 37 -2.10 23.84 26.95
CA ARG A 37 -2.48 25.08 27.67
C ARG A 37 -3.67 24.87 28.61
N GLY A 38 -4.45 23.80 28.44
CA GLY A 38 -5.67 23.58 29.17
C GLY A 38 -6.81 24.53 28.77
N GLY A 39 -6.72 25.23 27.61
CA GLY A 39 -7.76 26.17 27.19
C GLY A 39 -7.47 26.97 25.92
N ALA A 40 -8.33 27.96 25.67
CA ALA A 40 -8.27 28.81 24.50
C ALA A 40 -6.99 29.64 24.40
N ARG A 41 -6.72 30.12 23.21
CA ARG A 41 -5.53 30.94 22.92
C ARG A 41 -5.68 32.33 23.52
N GLN A 42 -4.66 32.78 24.26
CA GLN A 42 -4.62 34.11 24.88
C GLN A 42 -3.88 35.16 24.06
N ARG A 43 -3.03 34.75 23.09
CA ARG A 43 -2.21 35.63 22.26
C ARG A 43 -2.64 35.58 20.79
N GLN A 44 -2.40 36.66 20.05
CA GLN A 44 -2.72 36.74 18.61
C GLN A 44 -2.10 35.60 17.79
N LEU A 45 -2.71 35.32 16.63
CA LEU A 45 -2.21 34.34 15.68
C LEU A 45 -0.81 34.73 15.18
N GLY A 46 0.19 33.87 15.37
CA GLY A 46 1.58 34.16 14.99
C GLY A 46 2.49 34.71 16.11
N ALA A 47 1.93 35.06 17.26
CA ALA A 47 2.71 35.47 18.45
C ALA A 47 3.35 34.25 19.14
N GLY A 48 4.35 33.67 18.57
CA GLY A 48 5.08 32.53 19.14
C GLY A 48 6.38 32.26 18.37
N PRO A 49 7.23 31.33 18.85
CA PRO A 49 8.46 31.03 18.14
C PRO A 49 8.16 30.60 16.70
N LYS A 50 8.87 31.22 15.74
CA LYS A 50 8.77 30.82 14.33
C LYS A 50 9.41 29.43 14.15
N TYR A 51 8.75 28.54 13.41
CA TYR A 51 9.34 27.27 13.05
C TYR A 51 10.50 27.47 12.06
N GLN A 52 11.63 26.80 12.31
CA GLN A 52 12.76 26.78 11.35
C GLN A 52 12.39 26.08 10.03
N LEU A 53 11.50 25.09 10.11
CA LEU A 53 11.03 24.33 8.94
C LEU A 53 9.58 24.72 8.63
N THR A 54 9.34 25.11 7.39
CA THR A 54 8.00 25.32 6.84
C THR A 54 7.27 23.97 6.73
N PHE A 55 5.96 23.97 6.47
CA PHE A 55 5.25 22.71 6.21
C PHE A 55 5.75 22.02 4.93
N HIS A 56 6.11 22.81 3.91
CA HIS A 56 6.76 22.29 2.70
C HIS A 56 8.04 21.52 3.04
N ASP A 57 8.94 22.10 3.85
CA ASP A 57 10.18 21.43 4.25
C ASP A 57 9.89 20.12 5.01
N ARG A 58 8.91 20.14 5.92
CA ARG A 58 8.50 18.97 6.70
C ARG A 58 7.97 17.86 5.83
N LEU A 59 7.16 18.20 4.84
CA LEU A 59 6.62 17.21 3.88
C LEU A 59 7.77 16.63 3.04
N VAL A 60 8.61 17.45 2.45
CA VAL A 60 9.75 17.01 1.63
C VAL A 60 10.72 16.15 2.44
N ILE A 61 11.09 16.55 3.66
CA ILE A 61 11.94 15.75 4.57
C ILE A 61 11.33 14.35 4.77
N THR A 62 10.03 14.29 5.08
CA THR A 62 9.34 13.02 5.33
C THR A 62 9.31 12.16 4.08
N LEU A 63 8.97 12.72 2.92
CA LEU A 63 8.96 12.01 1.65
C LEU A 63 10.34 11.47 1.26
N VAL A 64 11.39 12.29 1.41
CA VAL A 64 12.77 11.87 1.13
C VAL A 64 13.20 10.74 2.06
N HIS A 65 12.91 10.85 3.36
CA HIS A 65 13.19 9.78 4.32
C HIS A 65 12.48 8.47 3.93
N LEU A 66 11.20 8.53 3.60
CA LEU A 66 10.43 7.36 3.20
C LEU A 66 10.90 6.79 1.85
N ARG A 67 11.25 7.64 0.89
CA ARG A 67 11.67 7.21 -0.44
C ARG A 67 13.06 6.57 -0.44
N THR A 68 14.03 7.25 0.15
CA THR A 68 15.46 6.91 0.04
C THR A 68 15.99 6.10 1.23
N GLY A 69 15.38 6.26 2.42
CA GLY A 69 15.92 5.73 3.67
C GLY A 69 17.06 6.59 4.24
N LEU A 70 17.27 7.82 3.74
CA LEU A 70 18.25 8.73 4.32
C LEU A 70 18.05 8.85 5.83
N THR A 71 19.17 8.82 6.57
CA THR A 71 19.13 8.88 8.03
C THR A 71 18.66 10.25 8.52
N GLN A 72 18.18 10.30 9.75
CA GLN A 72 17.75 11.57 10.34
C GLN A 72 18.92 12.55 10.52
N GLU A 73 20.12 12.03 10.76
CA GLU A 73 21.35 12.80 10.85
C GLU A 73 21.72 13.46 9.53
N ALA A 74 21.64 12.72 8.42
CA ALA A 74 21.92 13.23 7.08
C ALA A 74 20.93 14.34 6.69
N LEU A 75 19.65 14.14 7.00
CA LEU A 75 18.61 15.15 6.79
C LEU A 75 18.80 16.39 7.69
N ALA A 76 19.21 16.17 8.94
CA ALA A 76 19.50 17.24 9.89
C ALA A 76 20.64 18.15 9.37
N ALA A 77 21.71 17.55 8.88
CA ALA A 77 22.84 18.29 8.26
C ALA A 77 22.37 19.06 7.02
N ALA A 78 21.59 18.45 6.14
CA ALA A 78 21.10 19.08 4.91
C ALA A 78 20.18 20.28 5.15
N TYR A 79 19.35 20.24 6.20
CA TYR A 79 18.41 21.29 6.57
C TYR A 79 18.93 22.22 7.68
N ARG A 80 20.15 22.00 8.18
CA ARG A 80 20.79 22.77 9.27
C ARG A 80 19.92 22.84 10.54
N VAL A 81 19.35 21.71 10.92
CA VAL A 81 18.54 21.55 12.13
C VAL A 81 19.05 20.35 12.93
N SER A 82 18.52 20.16 14.15
CA SER A 82 18.86 18.98 14.96
C SER A 82 18.17 17.71 14.44
N SER A 83 18.78 16.54 14.66
CA SER A 83 18.18 15.23 14.36
C SER A 83 16.84 15.03 15.10
N SER A 84 16.69 15.58 16.31
CA SER A 84 15.41 15.57 17.04
C SER A 84 14.32 16.38 16.34
N THR A 85 14.66 17.46 15.64
CA THR A 85 13.73 18.25 14.82
C THR A 85 13.25 17.42 13.61
N ILE A 86 14.16 16.69 12.95
CA ILE A 86 13.81 15.78 11.85
C ILE A 86 12.91 14.65 12.36
N SER A 87 13.26 14.02 13.48
CA SER A 87 12.46 12.94 14.09
C SER A 87 11.02 13.39 14.38
N ARG A 88 10.88 14.58 14.97
CA ARG A 88 9.56 15.20 15.24
C ARG A 88 8.82 15.51 13.94
N THR A 89 9.50 16.06 12.95
CA THR A 89 8.95 16.36 11.62
C THR A 89 8.33 15.11 10.97
N ILE A 90 9.07 14.00 10.92
CA ILE A 90 8.58 12.73 10.38
C ILE A 90 7.41 12.20 11.22
N GLY A 91 7.49 12.34 12.55
CA GLY A 91 6.43 11.94 13.48
C GLY A 91 5.14 12.75 13.34
N GLU A 92 5.22 14.00 12.89
CA GLU A 92 4.06 14.87 12.64
C GLU A 92 3.41 14.60 11.27
N VAL A 93 4.20 14.40 10.22
CA VAL A 93 3.71 14.31 8.83
C VAL A 93 3.26 12.90 8.45
N ARG A 94 3.99 11.88 8.87
CA ARG A 94 3.69 10.48 8.52
C ARG A 94 2.26 10.04 8.90
N PRO A 95 1.72 10.34 10.10
CA PRO A 95 0.33 10.00 10.44
C PRO A 95 -0.68 10.67 9.52
N ILE A 96 -0.46 11.93 9.16
CA ILE A 96 -1.35 12.69 8.28
C ILE A 96 -1.37 12.08 6.87
N LEU A 97 -0.22 11.64 6.37
CA LEU A 97 -0.13 10.88 5.11
C LEU A 97 -0.87 9.55 5.20
N ALA A 98 -0.75 8.82 6.31
CA ALA A 98 -1.36 7.51 6.50
C ALA A 98 -2.90 7.56 6.58
N GLU A 99 -3.46 8.66 7.03
CA GLU A 99 -4.92 8.84 7.19
C GLU A 99 -5.63 9.21 5.89
N ARG A 100 -4.90 9.50 4.84
CA ARG A 100 -5.49 9.92 3.56
C ARG A 100 -6.35 8.82 2.92
N GLY A 101 -6.01 7.56 3.14
CA GLY A 101 -6.60 6.44 2.43
C GLY A 101 -6.06 6.31 0.98
N PHE A 102 -6.80 5.60 0.14
CA PHE A 102 -6.41 5.24 -1.22
C PHE A 102 -7.24 6.03 -2.23
N ALA A 103 -6.62 6.44 -3.32
CA ALA A 103 -7.30 7.18 -4.37
C ALA A 103 -8.27 6.25 -5.15
N VAL A 104 -9.41 6.80 -5.54
CA VAL A 104 -10.32 6.16 -6.46
C VAL A 104 -9.93 6.59 -7.87
N PRO A 105 -9.67 5.66 -8.79
CA PRO A 105 -9.40 5.99 -10.18
C PRO A 105 -10.52 6.81 -10.80
N ASP A 106 -10.15 7.80 -11.60
CA ASP A 106 -11.06 8.68 -12.34
C ASP A 106 -12.06 9.48 -11.46
N ARG A 107 -11.90 9.45 -10.12
CA ARG A 107 -12.74 10.21 -9.16
C ARG A 107 -11.89 11.04 -8.20
N PRO A 108 -11.39 12.20 -8.63
CA PRO A 108 -10.58 13.08 -7.78
C PRO A 108 -11.31 13.44 -6.47
N GLY A 109 -10.59 13.41 -5.35
CA GLY A 109 -11.10 13.75 -4.04
C GLY A 109 -11.82 12.61 -3.28
N LEU A 110 -12.28 11.57 -3.96
CA LEU A 110 -12.83 10.37 -3.31
C LEU A 110 -11.70 9.47 -2.80
N ARG A 111 -11.87 8.91 -1.60
CA ARG A 111 -10.87 8.06 -0.94
C ARG A 111 -11.49 6.81 -0.36
N LEU A 112 -10.87 5.66 -0.65
CA LEU A 112 -11.17 4.39 0.01
C LEU A 112 -10.37 4.31 1.32
N ARG A 113 -11.02 4.06 2.44
CA ARG A 113 -10.38 4.01 3.75
C ARG A 113 -10.55 2.67 4.44
N THR A 114 -11.61 1.96 4.11
CA THR A 114 -11.96 0.67 4.67
C THR A 114 -12.01 -0.40 3.59
N LEU A 115 -11.92 -1.65 3.98
CA LEU A 115 -12.11 -2.77 3.06
C LEU A 115 -13.53 -2.76 2.45
N GLN A 116 -14.53 -2.34 3.23
CA GLN A 116 -15.90 -2.18 2.74
C GLN A 116 -16.00 -1.15 1.62
N ASP A 117 -15.29 -0.01 1.73
CA ASP A 117 -15.27 1.00 0.65
C ASP A 117 -14.75 0.42 -0.66
N VAL A 118 -13.71 -0.46 -0.57
CA VAL A 118 -13.14 -1.12 -1.75
C VAL A 118 -14.15 -2.04 -2.43
N PHE A 119 -14.86 -2.86 -1.63
CA PHE A 119 -15.85 -3.77 -2.18
C PHE A 119 -17.08 -3.04 -2.72
N ALA A 120 -17.52 -1.97 -2.05
CA ALA A 120 -18.58 -1.10 -2.56
C ALA A 120 -18.18 -0.45 -3.90
N TYR A 121 -16.93 0.05 -4.00
CA TYR A 121 -16.39 0.59 -5.23
C TYR A 121 -16.31 -0.48 -6.33
N ALA A 122 -15.75 -1.65 -6.03
CA ALA A 122 -15.62 -2.73 -7.00
C ALA A 122 -16.99 -3.22 -7.52
N SER A 123 -17.97 -3.28 -6.63
CA SER A 123 -19.36 -3.61 -6.95
C SER A 123 -20.02 -2.57 -7.87
N ALA A 124 -19.84 -1.29 -7.56
CA ALA A 124 -20.48 -0.19 -8.32
C ALA A 124 -19.87 0.00 -9.72
N GLU A 125 -18.55 -0.22 -9.85
CA GLU A 125 -17.79 0.03 -11.09
C GLU A 125 -17.51 -1.26 -11.89
N GLY A 126 -17.94 -2.44 -11.40
CA GLY A 126 -17.66 -3.72 -12.06
C GLY A 126 -16.18 -4.07 -12.12
N VAL A 127 -15.42 -3.73 -11.07
CA VAL A 127 -13.96 -3.89 -11.04
C VAL A 127 -13.58 -5.24 -10.46
N ASP A 128 -12.81 -6.03 -11.21
CA ASP A 128 -12.15 -7.24 -10.71
C ASP A 128 -11.03 -6.87 -9.74
N LEU A 129 -11.05 -7.47 -8.55
CA LEU A 129 -10.03 -7.28 -7.55
C LEU A 129 -8.89 -8.30 -7.71
N CYS A 130 -7.70 -7.91 -7.25
CA CYS A 130 -6.56 -8.80 -7.12
C CYS A 130 -6.04 -8.72 -5.67
N LEU A 131 -6.02 -9.86 -4.98
CA LEU A 131 -5.52 -9.95 -3.60
C LEU A 131 -4.15 -10.62 -3.58
N ASP A 132 -3.23 -10.03 -2.82
CA ASP A 132 -1.89 -10.57 -2.64
C ASP A 132 -1.34 -10.28 -1.23
N GLY A 133 -0.33 -11.03 -0.82
CA GLY A 133 0.36 -10.86 0.45
C GLY A 133 1.74 -10.24 0.27
N ALA A 134 1.91 -8.98 0.64
CA ALA A 134 3.21 -8.32 0.65
C ALA A 134 3.95 -8.60 1.96
N GLU A 135 5.21 -9.05 1.88
CA GLU A 135 6.08 -9.24 3.04
C GLU A 135 7.22 -8.24 3.04
N THR A 136 7.35 -7.51 4.15
CA THR A 136 8.46 -6.57 4.40
C THR A 136 9.39 -7.12 5.47
N GLN A 137 10.69 -7.15 5.18
CA GLN A 137 11.70 -7.52 6.18
C GLN A 137 11.74 -6.51 7.32
N VAL A 138 11.79 -7.00 8.56
CA VAL A 138 11.89 -6.17 9.77
C VAL A 138 13.05 -6.60 10.65
N ARG A 139 13.45 -5.74 11.58
CA ARG A 139 14.46 -6.09 12.58
C ARG A 139 14.00 -7.25 13.45
N ARG A 140 14.94 -8.11 13.78
CA ARG A 140 14.73 -9.22 14.72
C ARG A 140 14.25 -8.65 16.06
N PRO A 141 13.18 -9.18 16.67
CA PRO A 141 12.79 -8.82 18.01
C PRO A 141 13.91 -9.12 19.01
N LYS A 142 13.98 -8.34 20.09
CA LYS A 142 14.93 -8.61 21.19
C LYS A 142 14.77 -10.05 21.70
N ALA A 143 15.87 -10.67 22.12
CA ALA A 143 15.84 -11.97 22.77
C ALA A 143 14.92 -11.93 24.02
N GLY A 144 14.23 -13.03 24.30
CA GLY A 144 13.32 -13.14 25.45
C GLY A 144 11.94 -12.51 25.29
N ARG A 145 11.66 -11.74 24.23
CA ARG A 145 10.30 -11.24 24.01
C ARG A 145 9.38 -12.34 23.46
N PRO A 146 8.17 -12.53 24.03
CA PRO A 146 7.19 -13.49 23.55
C PRO A 146 6.80 -13.16 22.10
N GLY A 147 6.40 -14.18 21.34
CA GLY A 147 5.94 -14.03 19.95
C GLY A 147 7.06 -13.81 18.92
N ARG A 148 8.33 -13.87 19.27
CA ARG A 148 9.47 -13.70 18.36
C ARG A 148 9.41 -14.63 17.14
N GLN A 149 9.04 -15.89 17.34
CA GLN A 149 8.96 -16.90 16.29
C GLN A 149 7.84 -16.61 15.28
N ALA A 150 6.77 -15.91 15.70
CA ALA A 150 5.66 -15.55 14.84
C ALA A 150 6.07 -14.64 13.67
N PHE A 151 7.16 -13.89 13.82
CA PHE A 151 7.67 -13.00 12.75
C PHE A 151 8.59 -13.70 11.76
N VAL A 152 9.01 -14.93 12.00
CA VAL A 152 9.89 -15.67 11.06
C VAL A 152 9.01 -16.24 9.94
N SER A 153 9.10 -15.64 8.76
CA SER A 153 8.40 -16.10 7.57
C SER A 153 8.79 -17.54 7.20
N GLY A 154 7.80 -18.39 6.98
CA GLY A 154 8.01 -19.76 6.53
C GLY A 154 8.67 -19.82 5.15
N LYS A 155 8.32 -18.87 4.26
CA LYS A 155 8.82 -18.77 2.89
C LYS A 155 10.23 -18.14 2.82
N ARG A 156 10.43 -17.01 3.52
CA ARG A 156 11.68 -16.21 3.42
C ARG A 156 12.73 -16.58 4.46
N LYS A 157 12.37 -17.34 5.50
CA LYS A 157 13.25 -17.67 6.64
C LYS A 157 13.86 -16.44 7.35
N GLN A 158 13.17 -15.30 7.25
CA GLN A 158 13.57 -14.01 7.81
C GLN A 158 12.44 -13.44 8.65
N ASN A 159 12.77 -12.48 9.51
CA ASN A 159 11.75 -11.75 10.26
C ASN A 159 11.04 -10.78 9.33
N THR A 160 9.75 -10.98 9.13
CA THR A 160 8.91 -10.16 8.25
C THR A 160 7.60 -9.75 8.92
N ILE A 161 7.03 -8.66 8.43
CA ILE A 161 5.63 -8.30 8.61
C ILE A 161 4.93 -8.56 7.28
N LYS A 162 3.77 -9.17 7.33
CA LYS A 162 2.88 -9.42 6.19
C LYS A 162 1.73 -8.43 6.21
N THR A 163 1.34 -7.97 5.02
CA THR A 163 0.19 -7.10 4.81
C THR A 163 -0.56 -7.57 3.57
N THR A 164 -1.87 -7.70 3.65
CA THR A 164 -2.71 -8.00 2.49
C THR A 164 -2.85 -6.74 1.65
N THR A 165 -2.59 -6.81 0.35
CA THR A 165 -2.82 -5.73 -0.62
C THR A 165 -3.97 -6.09 -1.54
N VAL A 166 -4.81 -5.11 -1.84
CA VAL A 166 -5.90 -5.23 -2.81
C VAL A 166 -5.65 -4.21 -3.91
N SER A 167 -5.59 -4.69 -5.13
CA SER A 167 -5.47 -3.86 -6.34
C SER A 167 -6.57 -4.22 -7.33
N ASP A 168 -6.77 -3.38 -8.34
CA ASP A 168 -7.59 -3.73 -9.49
C ASP A 168 -6.78 -4.52 -10.56
N HIS A 169 -7.47 -4.91 -11.62
CA HIS A 169 -6.88 -5.62 -12.75
C HIS A 169 -5.82 -4.81 -13.53
N GLN A 170 -5.71 -3.49 -13.30
CA GLN A 170 -4.68 -2.61 -13.88
C GLN A 170 -3.48 -2.41 -12.94
N GLY A 171 -3.49 -3.02 -11.75
CA GLY A 171 -2.43 -2.89 -10.75
C GLY A 171 -2.49 -1.58 -9.97
N ARG A 172 -3.63 -0.90 -9.94
CA ARG A 172 -3.82 0.27 -9.10
C ARG A 172 -4.14 -0.19 -7.69
N LEU A 173 -3.35 0.25 -6.73
CA LEU A 173 -3.49 -0.15 -5.33
C LEU A 173 -4.71 0.55 -4.72
N LEU A 174 -5.72 -0.24 -4.35
CA LEU A 174 -6.99 0.25 -3.80
C LEU A 174 -7.04 0.14 -2.28
N PHE A 175 -6.26 -0.77 -1.68
CA PHE A 175 -6.25 -0.97 -0.24
C PHE A 175 -4.99 -1.69 0.23
N SER A 176 -4.66 -1.47 1.49
CA SER A 176 -3.65 -2.22 2.21
C SER A 176 -4.15 -2.50 3.62
N GLY A 177 -4.22 -3.76 3.94
CA GLY A 177 -4.77 -4.26 5.20
C GLY A 177 -3.86 -4.11 6.40
N ALA A 178 -4.27 -4.69 7.51
CA ALA A 178 -3.55 -4.63 8.76
C ALA A 178 -2.23 -5.41 8.72
N GLN A 179 -1.26 -4.93 9.48
CA GLN A 179 0.00 -5.64 9.64
C GLN A 179 -0.17 -6.96 10.41
N ARG A 180 0.44 -8.02 9.89
CA ARG A 180 0.42 -9.37 10.48
C ARG A 180 1.83 -9.92 10.64
N PRO A 181 2.10 -10.81 11.61
CA PRO A 181 3.38 -11.51 11.70
C PRO A 181 3.65 -12.33 10.44
N GLY A 182 4.88 -12.31 9.94
CA GLY A 182 5.25 -12.95 8.67
C GLY A 182 5.03 -14.47 8.61
N ARG A 183 4.95 -15.15 9.76
CA ARG A 183 4.63 -16.58 9.84
C ARG A 183 3.14 -16.87 9.64
N MET A 184 2.27 -15.87 9.78
CA MET A 184 0.83 -16.06 9.62
C MET A 184 0.52 -16.59 8.21
N HIS A 185 -0.30 -17.62 8.13
CA HIS A 185 -0.75 -18.17 6.85
C HIS A 185 -1.69 -17.19 6.14
N ASP A 186 -1.65 -17.13 4.82
CA ASP A 186 -2.45 -16.18 4.03
C ASP A 186 -3.95 -16.32 4.26
N GLN A 187 -4.47 -17.56 4.37
CA GLN A 187 -5.87 -17.81 4.71
C GLN A 187 -6.26 -17.28 6.10
N THR A 188 -5.36 -17.38 7.09
CA THR A 188 -5.62 -16.82 8.42
C THR A 188 -5.64 -15.30 8.36
N ALA A 189 -4.75 -14.67 7.57
CA ALA A 189 -4.74 -13.24 7.34
C ALA A 189 -6.07 -12.75 6.74
N VAL A 190 -6.57 -13.41 5.69
CA VAL A 190 -7.86 -13.13 5.06
C VAL A 190 -9.02 -13.18 6.04
N ARG A 191 -9.11 -14.26 6.84
CA ARG A 191 -10.18 -14.42 7.83
C ARG A 191 -10.15 -13.33 8.90
N THR A 192 -8.96 -13.03 9.42
CA THR A 192 -8.81 -12.00 10.46
C THR A 192 -8.97 -10.56 9.94
N GLU A 193 -8.98 -10.36 8.63
CA GLU A 193 -9.19 -9.08 7.96
C GLU A 193 -10.65 -8.84 7.55
N GLY A 194 -11.50 -9.87 7.65
CA GLY A 194 -12.92 -9.78 7.29
C GLY A 194 -13.18 -9.80 5.78
N ILE A 195 -12.24 -10.34 4.97
CA ILE A 195 -12.38 -10.39 3.51
C ILE A 195 -13.51 -11.32 3.10
N ALA A 196 -13.68 -12.47 3.77
CA ALA A 196 -14.75 -13.42 3.49
C ALA A 196 -16.14 -12.80 3.70
N GLU A 197 -16.31 -11.98 4.74
CA GLU A 197 -17.54 -11.25 5.02
C GLU A 197 -17.87 -10.26 3.91
N GLN A 198 -16.87 -9.63 3.31
CA GLN A 198 -17.09 -8.72 2.18
C GLN A 198 -17.58 -9.47 0.93
N PHE A 199 -17.04 -10.66 0.61
CA PHE A 199 -17.55 -11.47 -0.50
C PHE A 199 -18.99 -11.91 -0.29
N ARG A 200 -19.39 -12.27 0.93
CA ARG A 200 -20.80 -12.58 1.24
C ARG A 200 -21.71 -11.35 1.05
N ARG A 201 -21.23 -10.17 1.42
CA ARG A 201 -22.00 -8.92 1.31
C ARG A 201 -22.12 -8.40 -0.12
N TYR A 202 -21.11 -8.65 -0.95
CA TYR A 202 -21.02 -8.18 -2.33
C TYR A 202 -20.85 -9.34 -3.31
N PRO A 203 -21.93 -10.12 -3.58
CA PRO A 203 -21.86 -11.35 -4.37
C PRO A 203 -21.44 -11.14 -5.83
N GLN A 204 -21.56 -9.92 -6.36
CA GLN A 204 -21.16 -9.58 -7.74
C GLN A 204 -19.68 -9.23 -7.86
N VAL A 205 -18.95 -9.06 -6.75
CA VAL A 205 -17.51 -8.72 -6.81
C VAL A 205 -16.69 -9.97 -7.05
N SER A 206 -15.83 -9.92 -8.07
CA SER A 206 -14.89 -10.99 -8.39
C SER A 206 -13.47 -10.63 -7.95
N ALA A 207 -12.66 -11.67 -7.67
CA ALA A 207 -11.27 -11.49 -7.30
C ALA A 207 -10.36 -12.61 -7.82
N LYS A 208 -9.12 -12.24 -8.14
CA LYS A 208 -8.01 -13.15 -8.46
C LYS A 208 -7.04 -13.20 -7.29
N VAL A 209 -6.67 -14.41 -6.87
CA VAL A 209 -5.82 -14.61 -5.70
C VAL A 209 -4.62 -15.50 -6.01
N ASP A 210 -3.61 -15.47 -5.13
CA ASP A 210 -2.47 -16.41 -5.19
C ASP A 210 -2.83 -17.80 -4.65
N SER A 211 -1.96 -18.76 -4.86
CA SER A 211 -2.09 -20.15 -4.39
C SER A 211 -2.26 -20.24 -2.86
N GLY A 212 -1.73 -19.30 -2.11
CA GLY A 212 -1.91 -19.19 -0.66
C GLY A 212 -3.35 -18.94 -0.21
N TYR A 213 -4.20 -18.46 -1.10
CA TYR A 213 -5.61 -18.10 -0.84
C TYR A 213 -6.63 -19.11 -1.41
N ARG A 214 -6.21 -20.30 -1.80
CA ARG A 214 -7.11 -21.34 -2.37
C ARG A 214 -8.32 -21.68 -1.51
N GLY A 215 -8.19 -21.57 -0.18
CA GLY A 215 -9.32 -21.79 0.72
C GLY A 215 -10.43 -20.78 0.52
N LEU A 216 -10.08 -19.51 0.20
CA LEU A 216 -11.05 -18.48 -0.14
C LEU A 216 -11.74 -18.80 -1.48
N ALA A 217 -11.00 -19.26 -2.49
CA ALA A 217 -11.58 -19.70 -3.76
C ALA A 217 -12.47 -20.93 -3.61
N GLY A 218 -12.19 -21.82 -2.65
CA GLY A 218 -13.06 -22.95 -2.32
C GLY A 218 -14.35 -22.54 -1.60
N GLU A 219 -14.31 -21.47 -0.80
CA GLU A 219 -15.48 -20.93 -0.10
C GLU A 219 -16.36 -20.06 -1.03
N PHE A 220 -15.75 -19.38 -2.01
CA PHE A 220 -16.42 -18.48 -2.97
C PHE A 220 -16.05 -18.84 -4.42
N PRO A 221 -16.47 -20.02 -4.94
CA PRO A 221 -16.02 -20.50 -6.26
C PRO A 221 -16.45 -19.62 -7.42
N ASP A 222 -17.59 -18.95 -7.31
CA ASP A 222 -18.13 -18.06 -8.36
C ASP A 222 -17.52 -16.65 -8.35
N GLN A 223 -16.86 -16.28 -7.25
CA GLN A 223 -16.30 -14.94 -7.06
C GLN A 223 -14.77 -14.94 -7.06
N VAL A 224 -14.14 -15.99 -6.57
CA VAL A 224 -12.68 -16.00 -6.33
C VAL A 224 -11.99 -17.05 -7.18
N THR A 225 -11.07 -16.59 -8.03
CA THR A 225 -10.27 -17.46 -8.89
C THR A 225 -8.84 -17.59 -8.34
N ALA A 226 -8.44 -18.84 -8.02
CA ALA A 226 -7.09 -19.20 -7.60
C ALA A 226 -6.35 -20.01 -8.69
N PRO A 227 -5.00 -20.09 -8.66
CA PRO A 227 -4.24 -20.91 -9.60
C PRO A 227 -4.68 -22.38 -9.56
N PRO A 228 -4.78 -23.05 -10.71
CA PRO A 228 -5.15 -24.47 -10.76
C PRO A 228 -4.14 -25.31 -10.00
N LYS A 229 -4.62 -26.37 -9.35
CA LYS A 229 -3.73 -27.35 -8.73
C LYS A 229 -2.94 -28.09 -9.83
N LYS A 230 -1.64 -28.34 -9.55
CA LYS A 230 -0.85 -29.22 -10.42
C LYS A 230 -1.53 -30.60 -10.46
N PRO A 231 -1.74 -31.20 -11.63
CA PRO A 231 -2.17 -32.58 -11.73
C PRO A 231 -1.22 -33.52 -10.99
N LYS A 232 -1.65 -34.72 -10.72
CA LYS A 232 -0.79 -35.78 -10.15
C LYS A 232 0.31 -36.14 -11.14
N ASP A 233 1.35 -36.80 -10.64
CA ASP A 233 2.52 -37.12 -11.46
C ASP A 233 2.23 -38.23 -12.54
N ASP A 234 1.12 -38.96 -12.38
CA ASP A 234 0.56 -39.94 -13.31
C ASP A 234 -0.43 -39.35 -14.34
N ALA A 235 -0.65 -38.03 -14.32
CA ALA A 235 -1.56 -37.37 -15.23
C ALA A 235 -1.12 -37.46 -16.69
N CYS A 236 -2.05 -37.57 -17.62
CA CYS A 236 -1.75 -37.64 -19.05
C CYS A 236 -1.19 -36.29 -19.55
N GLU A 237 -0.50 -36.34 -20.68
CA GLU A 237 0.14 -35.14 -21.25
C GLU A 237 -0.86 -34.04 -21.62
N GLY A 238 -2.08 -34.43 -22.02
CA GLY A 238 -3.18 -33.50 -22.29
C GLY A 238 -3.59 -32.70 -21.06
N GLU A 239 -3.74 -33.36 -19.90
CA GLU A 239 -4.06 -32.69 -18.62
C GLU A 239 -2.92 -31.77 -18.19
N MET A 240 -1.67 -32.19 -18.34
CA MET A 240 -0.50 -31.37 -18.03
C MET A 240 -0.43 -30.14 -18.94
N ARG A 241 -0.78 -30.25 -20.22
CA ARG A 241 -0.83 -29.13 -21.16
C ARG A 241 -1.94 -28.15 -20.75
N ALA A 242 -3.15 -28.62 -20.51
CA ALA A 242 -4.27 -27.80 -20.08
C ALA A 242 -3.96 -27.04 -18.77
N TRP A 243 -3.32 -27.71 -17.82
CA TRP A 243 -2.88 -27.09 -16.57
C TRP A 243 -1.83 -25.99 -16.81
N ARG A 244 -0.82 -26.25 -17.67
CA ARG A 244 0.22 -25.23 -18.02
C ARG A 244 -0.42 -23.99 -18.64
N GLU A 245 -1.37 -24.16 -19.53
CA GLU A 245 -2.09 -23.07 -20.18
C GLU A 245 -2.95 -22.27 -19.19
N ALA A 246 -3.74 -22.95 -18.37
CA ALA A 246 -4.58 -22.32 -17.35
C ALA A 246 -3.70 -21.53 -16.33
N ARG A 247 -2.57 -22.11 -15.91
CA ARG A 247 -1.60 -21.45 -15.04
C ARG A 247 -0.98 -20.23 -15.70
N ARG A 248 -0.62 -20.31 -16.99
CA ARG A 248 -0.06 -19.19 -17.75
C ARG A 248 -1.08 -18.04 -17.85
N ARG A 249 -2.34 -18.32 -18.23
CA ARG A 249 -3.42 -17.33 -18.30
C ARG A 249 -3.59 -16.59 -16.98
N GLN A 250 -3.67 -17.32 -15.88
CA GLN A 250 -3.86 -16.70 -14.58
C GLN A 250 -2.61 -15.92 -14.12
N SER A 251 -1.39 -16.43 -14.40
CA SER A 251 -0.17 -15.69 -14.09
C SER A 251 -0.12 -14.37 -14.84
N SER A 252 -0.45 -14.36 -16.14
CA SER A 252 -0.54 -13.12 -16.93
C SER A 252 -1.56 -12.14 -16.35
N ALA A 253 -2.73 -12.63 -15.95
CA ALA A 253 -3.77 -11.78 -15.36
C ALA A 253 -3.36 -11.16 -14.00
N ARG A 254 -2.31 -11.69 -13.35
CA ARG A 254 -1.80 -11.20 -12.06
C ARG A 254 -0.51 -10.39 -12.15
N ILE A 255 0.07 -10.20 -13.33
CA ILE A 255 1.27 -9.35 -13.52
C ILE A 255 1.08 -7.95 -12.93
N CYS A 256 -0.14 -7.42 -13.02
CA CYS A 256 -0.49 -6.12 -12.45
C CYS A 256 -0.22 -6.02 -10.93
N VAL A 257 -0.48 -7.10 -10.19
CA VAL A 257 -0.22 -7.15 -8.73
C VAL A 257 1.28 -7.12 -8.43
N GLU A 258 2.07 -7.81 -9.25
CA GLU A 258 3.53 -7.80 -9.12
C GLU A 258 4.09 -6.38 -9.35
N HIS A 259 3.52 -5.64 -10.30
CA HIS A 259 3.86 -4.24 -10.54
C HIS A 259 3.51 -3.36 -9.35
N ALA A 260 2.30 -3.49 -8.76
CA ALA A 260 1.91 -2.75 -7.56
C ALA A 260 2.86 -3.03 -6.39
N ASN A 261 3.22 -4.30 -6.17
CA ASN A 261 4.18 -4.70 -5.15
C ASN A 261 5.62 -4.22 -5.45
N ALA A 262 6.02 -4.15 -6.72
CA ALA A 262 7.31 -3.59 -7.12
C ALA A 262 7.38 -2.08 -6.83
N GLU A 263 6.30 -1.35 -7.02
CA GLU A 263 6.21 0.06 -6.68
C GLU A 263 6.36 0.32 -5.18
N LEU A 264 5.73 -0.51 -4.33
CA LEU A 264 5.94 -0.46 -2.89
C LEU A 264 7.42 -0.61 -2.53
N ARG A 265 8.13 -1.55 -3.16
CA ARG A 265 9.55 -1.80 -2.91
C ARG A 265 10.48 -0.68 -3.40
N GLN A 266 10.00 0.27 -4.19
CA GLN A 266 10.77 1.46 -4.51
C GLN A 266 10.98 2.38 -3.30
N TRP A 267 10.22 2.21 -2.22
CA TRP A 267 10.32 2.95 -0.98
C TRP A 267 11.16 2.16 0.04
N ALA A 268 12.16 2.79 0.61
CA ALA A 268 13.15 2.12 1.45
C ALA A 268 12.55 1.30 2.61
N PRO A 269 11.55 1.80 3.39
CA PRO A 269 10.92 1.03 4.45
C PRO A 269 10.22 -0.25 3.98
N MET A 270 9.78 -0.31 2.71
CA MET A 270 9.08 -1.48 2.16
C MET A 270 10.05 -2.58 1.71
N ARG A 271 11.31 -2.25 1.48
CA ARG A 271 12.38 -3.24 1.27
C ARG A 271 12.84 -3.83 2.59
N ARG A 272 13.14 -2.95 3.55
CA ARG A 272 13.57 -3.32 4.89
C ARG A 272 13.17 -2.23 5.89
N PHE A 273 12.30 -2.56 6.82
CA PHE A 273 11.87 -1.65 7.85
C PHE A 273 12.80 -1.71 9.06
N THR A 274 13.51 -0.63 9.33
CA THR A 274 14.46 -0.50 10.44
C THR A 274 13.93 0.35 11.60
N GLY A 275 12.75 0.97 11.43
CA GLY A 275 12.09 1.79 12.44
C GLY A 275 11.48 0.98 13.60
N ARG A 276 10.83 1.68 14.50
CA ARG A 276 10.04 1.05 15.58
C ARG A 276 8.83 0.33 14.97
N ARG A 277 8.58 -0.88 15.40
CA ARG A 277 7.53 -1.75 14.81
C ARG A 277 6.12 -1.15 14.94
N ASP A 278 5.84 -0.45 16.04
CA ASP A 278 4.58 0.26 16.26
C ASP A 278 4.29 1.36 15.22
N THR A 279 5.32 1.85 14.55
CA THR A 279 5.19 2.86 13.51
C THR A 279 5.13 2.26 12.08
N TYR A 280 5.23 0.93 11.95
CA TYR A 280 5.20 0.27 10.63
C TYR A 280 3.88 0.49 9.90
N ASP A 281 2.75 0.30 10.58
CA ASP A 281 1.42 0.46 9.98
C ASP A 281 1.23 1.86 9.36
N GLN A 282 1.54 2.90 10.12
CA GLN A 282 1.48 4.27 9.61
C GLN A 282 2.43 4.50 8.44
N THR A 283 3.65 3.93 8.51
CA THR A 283 4.65 4.07 7.44
C THR A 283 4.17 3.37 6.17
N HIS A 284 3.63 2.17 6.30
CA HIS A 284 3.09 1.40 5.19
C HIS A 284 1.91 2.10 4.53
N ARG A 285 0.91 2.53 5.32
CA ARG A 285 -0.27 3.25 4.79
C ARG A 285 0.10 4.57 4.13
N ALA A 286 1.04 5.33 4.69
CA ALA A 286 1.51 6.58 4.08
C ALA A 286 2.10 6.30 2.69
N ILE A 287 2.97 5.30 2.56
CA ILE A 287 3.59 4.93 1.28
C ILE A 287 2.55 4.38 0.31
N ALA A 288 1.69 3.47 0.77
CA ALA A 288 0.67 2.84 -0.05
C ALA A 288 -0.34 3.88 -0.61
N GLY A 289 -0.74 4.87 0.20
CA GLY A 289 -1.57 5.99 -0.25
C GLY A 289 -0.91 6.84 -1.33
N LEU A 290 0.39 7.16 -1.21
CA LEU A 290 1.15 7.90 -2.22
C LEU A 290 1.27 7.13 -3.54
N ILE A 291 1.42 5.80 -3.47
CA ILE A 291 1.45 4.94 -4.65
C ILE A 291 0.08 4.87 -5.31
N SER A 292 -0.98 4.75 -4.50
CA SER A 292 -2.36 4.77 -4.98
C SER A 292 -2.68 6.05 -5.74
N ASP A 293 -2.29 7.23 -5.22
CA ASP A 293 -2.45 8.50 -5.91
C ASP A 293 -1.79 8.52 -7.28
N ARG A 294 -0.54 8.05 -7.33
CA ARG A 294 0.22 7.98 -8.59
C ARG A 294 -0.41 7.01 -9.59
N ALA A 295 -0.89 5.88 -9.12
CA ALA A 295 -1.50 4.86 -9.94
C ALA A 295 -2.88 5.30 -10.47
N ALA A 296 -3.66 6.02 -9.67
CA ALA A 296 -4.95 6.56 -10.07
C ALA A 296 -4.86 7.63 -11.19
N GLN A 297 -3.73 8.31 -11.30
CA GLN A 297 -3.47 9.30 -12.37
C GLN A 297 -3.06 8.65 -13.70
N ARG A 298 -2.82 7.34 -13.76
CA ARG A 298 -2.50 6.66 -15.01
C ARG A 298 -3.77 6.53 -15.86
N PRO A 299 -3.70 6.86 -17.18
CA PRO A 299 -4.84 6.66 -18.04
C PRO A 299 -5.25 5.18 -18.03
N THR A 300 -6.56 4.95 -17.97
CA THR A 300 -7.14 3.63 -18.06
C THR A 300 -6.82 3.07 -19.45
N ARG A 301 -5.96 2.06 -19.53
CA ARG A 301 -5.77 1.32 -20.78
C ARG A 301 -7.05 0.53 -21.03
N HIS A 302 -7.94 1.04 -21.88
CA HIS A 302 -9.00 0.24 -22.45
C HIS A 302 -8.36 -0.94 -23.19
N GLN A 303 -8.88 -2.16 -22.98
CA GLN A 303 -8.41 -3.37 -23.65
C GLN A 303 -8.83 -3.34 -25.14
N HIS A 304 -8.20 -2.49 -25.94
CA HIS A 304 -8.40 -2.46 -27.41
C HIS A 304 -7.27 -3.14 -28.19
N SER A 305 -6.43 -3.98 -27.56
CA SER A 305 -5.29 -4.51 -28.29
C SER A 305 -5.49 -5.89 -28.94
N THR A 306 -6.60 -6.56 -28.72
CA THR A 306 -6.85 -7.90 -29.31
C THR A 306 -7.56 -7.85 -30.68
N GLU A 307 -8.35 -6.82 -30.95
CA GLU A 307 -9.02 -6.71 -32.26
C GLU A 307 -8.12 -6.15 -33.37
N LEU A 308 -7.15 -5.30 -33.05
CA LEU A 308 -6.22 -4.72 -34.04
C LEU A 308 -5.15 -5.70 -34.57
N VAL A 309 -4.85 -6.77 -33.86
CA VAL A 309 -3.87 -7.79 -34.30
C VAL A 309 -4.52 -8.79 -35.27
N LEU A 310 -5.83 -9.05 -35.12
CA LEU A 310 -6.56 -9.97 -35.99
C LEU A 310 -6.95 -9.35 -37.33
N ALA A 311 -7.01 -8.02 -37.44
CA ALA A 311 -7.34 -7.34 -38.68
C ALA A 311 -6.18 -7.25 -39.68
N ASN A 312 -4.93 -7.44 -39.24
CA ASN A 312 -3.75 -7.38 -40.11
C ASN A 312 -3.29 -8.74 -40.69
N ASP A 313 -3.87 -9.87 -40.25
CA ASP A 313 -3.51 -11.21 -40.74
C ASP A 313 -4.39 -11.73 -41.88
N THR A 314 -5.36 -10.91 -42.39
CA THR A 314 -6.27 -11.32 -43.47
C THR A 314 -5.90 -10.73 -44.85
N THR A 315 -4.71 -10.14 -44.96
CA THR A 315 -4.19 -9.65 -46.28
C THR A 315 -2.78 -10.11 -46.51
N ARG A 316 -2.62 -11.43 -46.76
CA ARG A 316 -1.53 -12.00 -47.56
C ARG A 316 -1.95 -13.31 -48.23
#